data_dae50c3f44a7ac6ea8d31f767d228471
#
_entry.id   dae50c3f44a7ac6ea8d31f767d228471
#
_cell.length_a   1.000
_cell.length_b   1.000
_cell.length_c   1.000
_cell.angle_alpha   90.00
_cell.angle_beta   90.00
_cell.angle_gamma   90.00
#
_symmetry.space_group_name_H-M   'P 1'
#
loop_
_entity.id
_entity.type
_entity.pdbx_description
1 polymer ?
#
loop_
_entity_poly.entity_id
_entity_poly.type
_entity_poly.pdbx_seq_one_letter_code
_entity_poly.pdbx_strand_id
1 'polypeptide(L)'
;MDLLVQDIIKLYPLSRARLLAGKSGLMRTVASANIQEVPNVERWLRRGEVLFTAGYAFRELEDLGAFMERIERAGVSAVFVKPGQYLQAVPREMIDAAERLKLPLFSLPELSLIHI
;
A
#
# COMPACT_ATOMS: atom_id res chain seq x y z
N MET A 1 -0.93 -17.74 15.85
CA MET A 1 0.14 -16.75 15.65
C MET A 1 -0.22 -15.88 14.45
N ASP A 2 -0.22 -14.58 14.65
CA ASP A 2 -0.62 -13.68 13.59
C ASP A 2 0.55 -13.31 12.68
N LEU A 3 0.27 -13.23 11.38
CA LEU A 3 1.24 -12.73 10.42
C LEU A 3 1.19 -11.20 10.46
N LEU A 4 2.35 -10.56 10.55
CA LEU A 4 2.46 -9.12 10.65
C LEU A 4 3.08 -8.54 9.37
N VAL A 5 2.88 -7.22 9.16
CA VAL A 5 3.51 -6.53 8.02
C VAL A 5 5.02 -6.75 8.05
N GLN A 6 5.65 -6.62 9.23
CA GLN A 6 7.10 -6.83 9.35
C GLN A 6 7.54 -8.24 8.94
N ASP A 7 6.64 -9.21 8.97
CA ASP A 7 6.98 -10.57 8.57
C ASP A 7 6.96 -10.75 7.05
N ILE A 8 5.96 -10.18 6.39
CA ILE A 8 5.82 -10.37 4.93
C ILE A 8 6.90 -9.63 4.15
N ILE A 9 7.44 -8.54 4.68
CA ILE A 9 8.49 -7.79 3.97
C ILE A 9 9.85 -8.48 4.02
N LYS A 10 9.95 -9.60 4.74
CA LYS A 10 11.17 -10.43 4.71
C LYS A 10 11.15 -11.41 3.55
N LEU A 11 10.00 -11.57 2.89
CA LEU A 11 9.82 -12.56 1.82
C LEU A 11 10.04 -11.92 0.45
N TYR A 12 10.85 -12.57 -0.39
CA TYR A 12 11.03 -12.13 -1.76
C TYR A 12 9.71 -12.34 -2.53
N PRO A 13 9.26 -11.40 -3.37
CA PRO A 13 9.95 -10.16 -3.77
C PRO A 13 9.67 -8.94 -2.89
N LEU A 14 8.82 -9.06 -1.86
CA LEU A 14 8.48 -7.92 -1.00
C LEU A 14 9.68 -7.38 -0.23
N SER A 15 10.69 -8.23 -0.01
CA SER A 15 11.93 -7.80 0.65
C SER A 15 12.69 -6.75 -0.16
N ARG A 16 12.34 -6.57 -1.42
CA ARG A 16 12.95 -5.56 -2.27
C ARG A 16 12.17 -4.24 -2.25
N ALA A 17 11.04 -4.20 -1.56
CA ALA A 17 10.25 -2.99 -1.43
C ALA A 17 10.95 -1.99 -0.53
N ARG A 18 10.76 -0.71 -0.84
CA ARG A 18 11.32 0.38 -0.04
C ARG A 18 10.22 0.97 0.82
N LEU A 19 10.46 1.01 2.13
CA LEU A 19 9.52 1.63 3.05
C LEU A 19 9.61 3.15 2.92
N LEU A 20 8.50 3.79 2.56
CA LEU A 20 8.45 5.24 2.37
C LEU A 20 7.88 5.94 3.60
N ALA A 21 6.96 5.33 4.31
CA ALA A 21 6.29 5.95 5.46
C ALA A 21 5.56 4.89 6.27
N GLY A 22 5.13 5.26 7.47
CA GLY A 22 4.31 4.39 8.29
C GLY A 22 5.07 3.32 9.04
N LYS A 23 6.35 3.54 9.33
CA LYS A 23 7.19 2.56 10.02
C LYS A 23 6.57 2.09 11.32
N SER A 24 5.88 2.97 12.05
CA SER A 24 5.27 2.62 13.32
C SER A 24 4.09 1.64 13.18
N GLY A 25 3.62 1.38 11.96
CA GLY A 25 2.54 0.44 11.71
C GLY A 25 2.98 -0.96 11.28
N LEU A 26 4.28 -1.27 11.34
CA LEU A 26 4.78 -2.57 10.87
C LEU A 26 4.28 -3.76 11.67
N MET A 27 3.68 -3.52 12.84
CA MET A 27 3.10 -4.58 13.67
C MET A 27 1.64 -4.88 13.31
N ARG A 28 1.07 -4.22 12.31
CA ARG A 28 -0.30 -4.49 11.88
C ARG A 28 -0.40 -5.92 11.36
N THR A 29 -1.53 -6.58 11.68
CA THR A 29 -1.75 -7.97 11.24
C THR A 29 -2.14 -8.04 9.78
N VAL A 30 -1.71 -9.11 9.11
CA VAL A 30 -2.00 -9.35 7.69
C VAL A 30 -2.84 -10.61 7.59
N ALA A 31 -4.03 -10.48 7.00
CA ALA A 31 -4.93 -11.62 6.77
C ALA A 31 -4.92 -12.07 5.31
N SER A 32 -4.81 -11.12 4.37
CA SER A 32 -4.85 -11.42 2.94
C SER A 32 -4.24 -10.29 2.13
N ALA A 33 -4.14 -10.51 0.82
CA ALA A 33 -3.64 -9.51 -0.11
C ALA A 33 -4.73 -9.18 -1.14
N ASN A 34 -4.73 -7.95 -1.63
CA ASN A 34 -5.71 -7.49 -2.61
C ASN A 34 -5.01 -6.64 -3.65
N ILE A 35 -5.18 -7.00 -4.92
CA ILE A 35 -4.65 -6.23 -6.05
C ILE A 35 -5.83 -5.53 -6.69
N GLN A 36 -5.92 -4.21 -6.49
CA GLN A 36 -7.07 -3.44 -6.96
C GLN A 36 -6.65 -2.18 -7.70
N GLU A 37 -7.35 -1.94 -8.79
CA GLU A 37 -7.11 -0.76 -9.63
C GLU A 37 -8.41 -0.02 -9.94
N VAL A 38 -9.35 -0.04 -9.00
CA VAL A 38 -10.62 0.70 -9.13
C VAL A 38 -10.62 1.89 -8.17
N PRO A 39 -11.19 3.05 -8.58
CA PRO A 39 -11.14 4.27 -7.76
C PRO A 39 -11.82 4.16 -6.41
N ASN A 40 -12.80 3.29 -6.25
CA ASN A 40 -13.51 3.11 -5.00
C ASN A 40 -13.15 1.79 -4.32
N VAL A 41 -11.87 1.45 -4.37
CA VAL A 41 -11.35 0.18 -3.87
C VAL A 41 -11.72 -0.08 -2.41
N GLU A 42 -11.91 0.98 -1.60
CA GLU A 42 -12.24 0.84 -0.19
C GLU A 42 -13.54 0.08 0.06
N ARG A 43 -14.40 0.00 -0.93
CA ARG A 43 -15.64 -0.80 -0.83
C ARG A 43 -15.39 -2.29 -0.86
N TRP A 44 -14.23 -2.70 -1.40
CA TRP A 44 -13.88 -4.10 -1.61
C TRP A 44 -12.83 -4.60 -0.63
N LEU A 45 -12.31 -3.70 0.20
CA LEU A 45 -11.25 -4.03 1.13
C LEU A 45 -11.81 -4.63 2.42
N ARG A 46 -11.04 -5.55 2.98
CA ARG A 46 -11.36 -6.16 4.26
C ARG A 46 -10.26 -5.86 5.26
N ARG A 47 -10.59 -5.94 6.53
CA ARG A 47 -9.62 -5.71 7.60
C ARG A 47 -8.46 -6.68 7.47
N GLY A 48 -7.24 -6.18 7.60
CA GLY A 48 -6.04 -6.99 7.54
C GLY A 48 -5.51 -7.24 6.14
N GLU A 49 -6.10 -6.61 5.12
CA GLU A 49 -5.61 -6.78 3.77
C GLU A 49 -4.40 -5.90 3.47
N VAL A 50 -3.48 -6.44 2.68
CA VAL A 50 -2.39 -5.66 2.10
C VAL A 50 -2.80 -5.29 0.69
N LEU A 51 -2.76 -3.99 0.38
CA LEU A 51 -3.17 -3.49 -0.92
C LEU A 51 -1.97 -3.33 -1.84
N PHE A 52 -2.04 -3.96 -3.02
CA PHE A 52 -1.04 -3.79 -4.08
C PHE A 52 -1.67 -3.00 -5.22
N THR A 53 -0.99 -1.97 -5.68
CA THR A 53 -1.52 -1.12 -6.76
C THR A 53 -0.39 -0.57 -7.62
N ALA A 54 -0.67 -0.41 -8.91
CA ALA A 54 0.23 0.26 -9.86
C ALA A 54 -0.09 1.76 -9.98
N GLY A 55 -1.08 2.24 -9.24
CA GLY A 55 -1.44 3.65 -9.23
C GLY A 55 -2.58 4.03 -10.14
N TYR A 56 -3.10 3.11 -10.94
CA TYR A 56 -4.20 3.40 -11.84
C TYR A 56 -5.44 3.87 -11.07
N ALA A 57 -5.71 3.23 -9.92
CA ALA A 57 -6.91 3.49 -9.14
C ALA A 57 -6.99 4.92 -8.61
N PHE A 58 -5.85 5.59 -8.40
CA PHE A 58 -5.86 6.94 -7.81
C PHE A 58 -5.23 8.00 -8.69
N ARG A 59 -4.96 7.72 -9.97
CA ARG A 59 -4.36 8.72 -10.86
C ARG A 59 -5.29 9.92 -11.11
N GLU A 60 -6.60 9.74 -10.94
CA GLU A 60 -7.59 10.79 -11.15
C GLU A 60 -8.21 11.29 -9.85
N LEU A 61 -7.74 10.79 -8.70
CA LEU A 61 -8.25 11.25 -7.42
C LEU A 61 -7.65 12.61 -7.07
N GLU A 62 -8.50 13.52 -6.64
CA GLU A 62 -8.07 14.87 -6.29
C GLU A 62 -7.44 14.94 -4.91
N ASP A 63 -7.88 14.08 -3.98
CA ASP A 63 -7.40 14.10 -2.60
C ASP A 63 -6.88 12.73 -2.20
N LEU A 64 -5.58 12.54 -2.36
CA LEU A 64 -4.93 11.28 -2.02
C LEU A 64 -4.82 11.09 -0.51
N GLY A 65 -4.77 12.18 0.26
CA GLY A 65 -4.79 12.07 1.71
C GLY A 65 -6.10 11.47 2.21
N ALA A 66 -7.21 11.94 1.66
CA ALA A 66 -8.53 11.41 2.00
C ALA A 66 -8.67 9.95 1.57
N PHE A 67 -8.11 9.59 0.41
CA PHE A 67 -8.09 8.21 -0.04
C PHE A 67 -7.35 7.32 0.95
N MET A 68 -6.19 7.75 1.42
CA MET A 68 -5.42 7.00 2.40
C MET A 68 -6.20 6.83 3.71
N GLU A 69 -6.92 7.86 4.14
CA GLU A 69 -7.75 7.77 5.33
C GLU A 69 -8.87 6.75 5.17
N ARG A 70 -9.49 6.70 3.99
CA ARG A 70 -10.57 5.74 3.73
C ARG A 70 -10.08 4.30 3.76
N ILE A 71 -8.95 4.02 3.14
CA ILE A 71 -8.43 2.65 3.13
C ILE A 71 -7.92 2.24 4.51
N GLU A 72 -7.37 3.17 5.27
CA GLU A 72 -6.96 2.89 6.64
C GLU A 72 -8.18 2.54 7.52
N ARG A 73 -9.27 3.26 7.37
CA ARG A 73 -10.50 2.98 8.10
C ARG A 73 -11.11 1.64 7.70
N ALA A 74 -10.90 1.22 6.46
CA ALA A 74 -11.36 -0.09 6.00
C ALA A 74 -10.53 -1.23 6.60
N GLY A 75 -9.39 -0.91 7.23
CA GLY A 75 -8.59 -1.90 7.94
C GLY A 75 -7.38 -2.40 7.16
N VAL A 76 -6.99 -1.72 6.10
CA VAL A 76 -5.79 -2.09 5.32
C VAL A 76 -4.56 -2.04 6.23
N SER A 77 -3.71 -3.05 6.13
CA SER A 77 -2.53 -3.18 6.97
C SER A 77 -1.28 -2.58 6.35
N ALA A 78 -1.21 -2.50 5.03
CA ALA A 78 -0.08 -1.91 4.33
C ALA A 78 -0.47 -1.65 2.88
N VAL A 79 0.24 -0.71 2.24
CA VAL A 79 0.04 -0.38 0.83
C VAL A 79 1.38 -0.52 0.10
N PHE A 80 1.37 -1.27 -0.98
CA PHE A 80 2.54 -1.44 -1.86
C PHE A 80 2.20 -0.83 -3.21
N VAL A 81 2.98 0.17 -3.61
CA VAL A 81 2.78 0.86 -4.89
C VAL A 81 3.93 0.49 -5.82
N LYS A 82 3.60 0.10 -7.05
CA LYS A 82 4.59 -0.14 -8.09
C LYS A 82 4.57 1.05 -9.04
N PRO A 83 5.54 1.98 -8.92
CA PRO A 83 5.62 3.10 -9.86
C PRO A 83 6.04 2.62 -11.25
N GLY A 84 5.79 3.43 -12.25
CA GLY A 84 6.16 3.12 -13.63
C GLY A 84 5.13 3.64 -14.61
N GLN A 85 4.18 2.79 -15.00
CA GLN A 85 3.26 3.10 -16.09
C GLN A 85 2.30 4.24 -15.77
N TYR A 86 1.74 4.27 -14.57
CA TYR A 86 0.70 5.25 -14.19
C TYR A 86 1.21 6.33 -13.24
N LEU A 87 2.28 6.06 -12.53
CA LEU A 87 2.91 6.99 -11.61
C LEU A 87 4.41 6.91 -11.78
N GLN A 88 5.07 8.06 -11.92
CA GLN A 88 6.53 8.09 -11.98
C GLN A 88 7.13 7.82 -10.61
N ALA A 89 6.44 8.26 -9.56
CA ALA A 89 6.85 8.06 -8.19
C ALA A 89 5.61 8.09 -7.30
N VAL A 90 5.74 7.58 -6.07
CA VAL A 90 4.64 7.64 -5.10
C VAL A 90 4.43 9.09 -4.72
N PRO A 91 3.19 9.62 -4.83
CA PRO A 91 2.92 11.02 -4.54
C PRO A 91 3.22 11.39 -3.08
N ARG A 92 3.74 12.59 -2.88
CA ARG A 92 4.08 13.08 -1.55
C ARG A 92 2.89 13.09 -0.61
N GLU A 93 1.71 13.42 -1.13
CA GLU A 93 0.50 13.43 -0.33
C GLU A 93 0.19 12.07 0.28
N MET A 94 0.46 10.98 -0.45
CA MET A 94 0.28 9.64 0.08
C MET A 94 1.28 9.34 1.18
N ILE A 95 2.54 9.75 0.97
CA ILE A 95 3.61 9.53 1.95
C ILE A 95 3.29 10.25 3.25
N ASP A 96 2.87 11.52 3.16
CA ASP A 96 2.55 12.31 4.34
C ASP A 96 1.34 11.72 5.09
N ALA A 97 0.31 11.30 4.36
CA ALA A 97 -0.86 10.69 4.97
C ALA A 97 -0.52 9.35 5.63
N ALA A 98 0.28 8.53 4.95
CA ALA A 98 0.69 7.24 5.48
C ALA A 98 1.46 7.41 6.80
N GLU A 99 2.33 8.40 6.87
CA GLU A 99 3.09 8.66 8.08
C GLU A 99 2.16 9.12 9.22
N ARG A 100 1.23 10.01 8.91
CA ARG A 100 0.25 10.50 9.89
C ARG A 100 -0.64 9.38 10.41
N LEU A 101 -1.06 8.47 9.53
CA LEU A 101 -1.96 7.38 9.85
C LEU A 101 -1.26 6.15 10.41
N LYS A 102 0.07 6.14 10.42
CA LYS A 102 0.87 4.99 10.82
C LYS A 102 0.52 3.75 9.97
N LEU A 103 0.31 4.00 8.68
CA LEU A 103 -0.01 2.96 7.70
C LEU A 103 1.21 2.72 6.84
N PRO A 104 1.84 1.54 6.92
CA PRO A 104 3.04 1.27 6.12
C PRO A 104 2.78 1.44 4.63
N LEU A 105 3.62 2.25 4.00
CA LEU A 105 3.56 2.52 2.57
C LEU A 105 4.90 2.19 1.95
N PHE A 106 4.88 1.31 0.96
CA PHE A 106 6.08 0.81 0.29
C PHE A 106 6.04 1.13 -1.18
N SER A 107 7.23 1.33 -1.74
CA SER A 107 7.42 1.41 -3.19
C SER A 107 8.09 0.12 -3.64
N LEU A 108 7.47 -0.58 -4.59
CA LEU A 108 8.07 -1.77 -5.19
C LEU A 108 8.98 -1.34 -6.33
N PRO A 109 10.14 -2.01 -6.50
CA PRO A 109 11.03 -1.68 -7.61
C PRO A 109 10.38 -2.05 -8.94
N GLU A 110 10.74 -1.31 -9.99
CA GLU A 110 10.27 -1.55 -11.34
C GLU A 110 11.10 -2.67 -11.97
N LEU A 111 10.89 -3.89 -11.49
CA LEU A 111 11.59 -5.06 -11.99
C LEU A 111 10.64 -5.93 -12.78
N SER A 112 11.13 -6.48 -13.90
CA SER A 112 10.35 -7.37 -14.75
C SER A 112 9.94 -8.65 -14.04
N LEU A 113 10.60 -9.00 -12.95
CA LEU A 113 10.31 -10.20 -12.19
C LEU A 113 9.10 -10.06 -11.27
N ILE A 114 8.64 -8.82 -11.04
CA ILE A 114 7.51 -8.55 -10.16
C ILE A 114 6.32 -8.19 -11.02
N HIS A 115 5.38 -9.10 -11.13
CA HIS A 115 4.16 -8.90 -11.90
C HIS A 115 2.98 -8.69 -10.97
N ILE A 116 2.32 -7.56 -11.13
CA ILE A 116 1.12 -7.23 -10.39
C ILE A 116 -0.01 -6.99 -11.38
#